data_4e5eb9456cc7a3da1da47553afa1f4b6
#
_entry.id   4e5eb9456cc7a3da1da47553afa1f4b6
#
_cell.length_a   1.000
_cell.length_b   1.000
_cell.length_c   1.000
_cell.angle_alpha   90.00
_cell.angle_beta   90.00
_cell.angle_gamma   90.00
#
_symmetry.space_group_name_H-M   'P 1'
#
loop_
_entity.id
_entity.type
_entity.pdbx_description
1 polymer ?
#
loop_
_entity_poly.entity_id
_entity_poly.type
_entity_poly.pdbx_seq_one_letter_code
_entity_poly.pdbx_strand_id
1 'polypeptide(L)'
;QKKVTGALLRNVKTGKSVFRECEGIFLALGHVPNTEMLKGVLALDPNGFIITGPGTATSVPGVFAAGDVADPVYKQAITAAGMGCMAAIDTERYLQGQTHEPAGSGHHASC
;
A
#
# COMPACT_ATOMS: atom_id res chain seq x y z
N GLN A 1 26.69 15.66 20.04
CA GLN A 1 25.52 15.01 19.42
C GLN A 1 24.47 14.74 20.52
N LYS A 2 23.20 15.10 20.26
CA LYS A 2 22.11 14.71 21.15
C LYS A 2 21.83 13.22 20.94
N LYS A 3 21.91 12.43 22.01
CA LYS A 3 21.69 10.98 22.01
C LYS A 3 20.43 10.67 22.83
N VAL A 4 19.63 9.69 22.40
CA VAL A 4 18.53 9.14 23.21
C VAL A 4 19.15 8.37 24.37
N THR A 5 18.71 8.66 25.60
CA THR A 5 19.18 7.98 26.82
C THR A 5 18.08 7.18 27.49
N GLY A 6 16.82 7.42 27.11
CA GLY A 6 15.68 6.71 27.67
C GLY A 6 14.36 7.32 27.26
N ALA A 7 13.28 6.69 27.70
CA ALA A 7 11.91 7.10 27.51
C ALA A 7 11.16 7.22 28.85
N LEU A 8 10.39 8.27 29.03
CA LEU A 8 9.43 8.39 30.12
C LEU A 8 8.09 7.80 29.69
N LEU A 9 7.73 6.66 30.26
CA LEU A 9 6.49 5.95 29.99
C LEU A 9 5.43 6.30 31.02
N ARG A 10 4.27 6.76 30.56
CA ARG A 10 3.13 7.02 31.43
C ARG A 10 2.08 5.92 31.26
N ASN A 11 1.73 5.27 32.36
CA ASN A 11 0.63 4.32 32.37
C ASN A 11 -0.70 5.07 32.28
N VAL A 12 -1.47 4.84 31.21
CA VAL A 12 -2.72 5.58 30.94
C VAL A 12 -3.85 5.27 31.92
N LYS A 13 -3.81 4.10 32.58
CA LYS A 13 -4.82 3.69 33.56
C LYS A 13 -4.53 4.22 34.96
N THR A 14 -3.27 4.21 35.39
CA THR A 14 -2.88 4.58 36.76
C THR A 14 -2.29 5.98 36.85
N GLY A 15 -1.93 6.61 35.75
CA GLY A 15 -1.26 7.90 35.67
C GLY A 15 0.21 7.88 36.11
N LYS A 16 0.73 6.75 36.60
CA LYS A 16 2.11 6.61 37.07
C LYS A 16 3.09 6.68 35.90
N SER A 17 4.19 7.39 36.09
CA SER A 17 5.27 7.48 35.12
C SER A 17 6.50 6.69 35.57
N VAL A 18 7.15 6.02 34.62
CA VAL A 18 8.38 5.25 34.84
C VAL A 18 9.37 5.62 33.74
N PHE A 19 10.60 5.94 34.12
CA PHE A 19 11.69 6.10 33.17
C PHE A 19 12.29 4.74 32.81
N ARG A 20 12.47 4.51 31.49
CA ARG A 20 13.16 3.34 30.97
C ARG A 20 14.38 3.78 30.18
N GLU A 21 15.55 3.35 30.62
CA GLU A 21 16.78 3.56 29.86
C GLU A 21 16.74 2.79 28.56
N CYS A 22 17.09 3.44 27.46
CA CYS A 22 17.23 2.84 26.12
C CYS A 22 18.09 3.75 25.26
N GLU A 23 18.72 3.16 24.23
CA GLU A 23 19.57 3.89 23.29
C GLU A 23 18.85 4.32 22.03
N GLY A 24 17.62 3.83 21.80
CA GLY A 24 16.77 4.16 20.67
C GLY A 24 15.31 3.82 20.93
N ILE A 25 14.42 4.45 20.16
CA ILE A 25 12.98 4.24 20.24
C ILE A 25 12.47 4.09 18.82
N PHE A 26 11.75 2.98 18.55
CA PHE A 26 11.03 2.76 17.31
C PHE A 26 9.54 2.96 17.54
N LEU A 27 8.93 3.79 16.69
CA LEU A 27 7.49 4.02 16.70
C LEU A 27 6.83 3.11 15.66
N ALA A 28 6.01 2.16 16.13
CA ALA A 28 5.26 1.24 15.29
C ALA A 28 3.76 1.59 15.32
N LEU A 29 3.42 2.79 14.85
CA LEU A 29 2.06 3.36 14.89
C LEU A 29 1.20 3.00 13.67
N GLY A 30 1.67 2.11 12.81
CA GLY A 30 1.06 1.79 11.51
C GLY A 30 1.50 2.75 10.41
N HIS A 31 0.96 2.50 9.22
CA HIS A 31 1.27 3.29 8.03
C HIS A 31 -0.03 3.89 7.48
N VAL A 32 0.02 5.17 7.17
CA VAL A 32 -1.02 5.87 6.41
C VAL A 32 -0.46 6.07 5.00
N PRO A 33 -1.16 5.66 3.93
CA PRO A 33 -0.67 5.86 2.58
C PRO A 33 -0.61 7.37 2.26
N ASN A 34 0.47 7.78 1.58
CA ASN A 34 0.64 9.18 1.18
C ASN A 34 -0.10 9.46 -0.13
N THR A 35 -1.43 9.41 -0.09
CA THR A 35 -2.34 9.51 -1.23
C THR A 35 -3.26 10.73 -1.17
N GLU A 36 -3.05 11.64 -0.23
CA GLU A 36 -3.88 12.84 -0.04
C GLU A 36 -4.03 13.65 -1.33
N MET A 37 -2.94 13.79 -2.10
CA MET A 37 -2.91 14.49 -3.39
C MET A 37 -3.74 13.82 -4.48
N LEU A 38 -4.12 12.57 -4.30
CA LEU A 38 -4.89 11.78 -5.28
C LEU A 38 -6.40 11.77 -4.98
N LYS A 39 -6.83 12.39 -3.88
CA LYS A 39 -8.25 12.52 -3.56
C LYS A 39 -9.00 13.26 -4.65
N GLY A 40 -10.10 12.67 -5.10
CA GLY A 40 -10.90 13.22 -6.20
C GLY A 40 -10.32 12.97 -7.61
N VAL A 41 -9.12 12.38 -7.71
CA VAL A 41 -8.51 11.96 -8.98
C VAL A 41 -8.61 10.46 -9.15
N LEU A 42 -8.20 9.69 -8.13
CA LEU A 42 -8.29 8.23 -8.10
C LEU A 42 -9.32 7.75 -7.08
N ALA A 43 -9.89 6.57 -7.32
CA ALA A 43 -10.69 5.89 -6.31
C ALA A 43 -9.79 5.41 -5.16
N LEU A 44 -10.09 5.87 -3.96
CA LEU A 44 -9.41 5.48 -2.72
C LEU A 44 -10.39 4.76 -1.80
N ASP A 45 -9.88 3.83 -1.00
CA ASP A 45 -10.65 3.22 0.06
C ASP A 45 -10.82 4.18 1.26
N PRO A 46 -11.65 3.85 2.28
CA PRO A 46 -11.85 4.70 3.46
C PRO A 46 -10.56 4.97 4.26
N ASN A 47 -9.53 4.15 4.12
CA ASN A 47 -8.24 4.28 4.79
C ASN A 47 -7.20 5.03 3.92
N GLY A 48 -7.57 5.41 2.69
CA GLY A 48 -6.73 6.15 1.77
C GLY A 48 -5.89 5.30 0.83
N PHE A 49 -6.05 3.97 0.80
CA PHE A 49 -5.35 3.12 -0.17
C PHE A 49 -5.98 3.25 -1.56
N ILE A 50 -5.15 3.20 -2.60
CA ILE A 50 -5.62 3.23 -3.98
C ILE A 50 -6.35 1.92 -4.29
N ILE A 51 -7.59 2.01 -4.74
CA ILE A 51 -8.36 0.85 -5.20
C ILE A 51 -7.87 0.47 -6.59
N THR A 52 -7.38 -0.77 -6.72
CA THR A 52 -7.03 -1.34 -8.02
C THR A 52 -8.11 -2.31 -8.49
N GLY A 53 -8.34 -2.33 -9.80
CA GLY A 53 -9.19 -3.30 -10.48
C GLY A 53 -8.42 -4.57 -10.86
N PRO A 54 -8.71 -5.19 -12.03
CA PRO A 54 -7.92 -6.30 -12.53
C PRO A 54 -6.44 -5.91 -12.65
N GLY A 55 -5.55 -6.72 -12.06
CA GLY A 55 -4.13 -6.38 -11.98
C GLY A 55 -3.87 -5.15 -11.13
N THR A 56 -3.11 -4.21 -11.67
CA THR A 56 -2.68 -2.97 -10.99
C THR A 56 -3.38 -1.71 -11.53
N ALA A 57 -4.37 -1.87 -12.42
CA ALA A 57 -5.11 -0.75 -13.00
C ALA A 57 -5.91 0.01 -11.94
N THR A 58 -5.90 1.33 -12.03
CA THR A 58 -6.69 2.22 -11.15
C THR A 58 -8.02 2.62 -11.81
N SER A 59 -8.78 3.49 -11.15
CA SER A 59 -10.00 4.08 -11.69
C SER A 59 -9.78 4.98 -12.92
N VAL A 60 -8.54 5.35 -13.20
CA VAL A 60 -8.18 6.22 -14.34
C VAL A 60 -7.39 5.40 -15.36
N PRO A 61 -7.86 5.29 -16.61
CA PRO A 61 -7.16 4.57 -17.68
C PRO A 61 -5.71 5.06 -17.86
N GLY A 62 -4.77 4.13 -17.97
CA GLY A 62 -3.35 4.44 -18.12
C GLY A 62 -2.63 4.80 -16.82
N VAL A 63 -3.32 4.75 -15.70
CA VAL A 63 -2.74 4.93 -14.36
C VAL A 63 -2.77 3.61 -13.61
N PHE A 64 -1.62 3.17 -13.13
CA PHE A 64 -1.43 1.92 -12.40
C PHE A 64 -0.92 2.20 -10.99
N ALA A 65 -1.26 1.36 -10.02
CA ALA A 65 -0.82 1.50 -8.65
C ALA A 65 -0.21 0.21 -8.12
N ALA A 66 0.90 0.33 -7.40
CA ALA A 66 1.63 -0.80 -6.85
C ALA A 66 2.30 -0.45 -5.52
N GLY A 67 2.60 -1.46 -4.72
CA GLY A 67 3.26 -1.32 -3.43
C GLY A 67 2.33 -0.86 -2.32
N ASP A 68 2.90 -0.30 -1.27
CA ASP A 68 2.21 0.01 -0.02
C ASP A 68 0.99 0.92 -0.19
N VAL A 69 0.96 1.77 -1.21
CA VAL A 69 -0.18 2.65 -1.49
C VAL A 69 -1.43 1.92 -1.98
N ALA A 70 -1.27 0.69 -2.48
CA ALA A 70 -2.35 -0.18 -2.98
C ALA A 70 -2.45 -1.49 -2.20
N ASP A 71 -1.60 -1.71 -1.18
CA ASP A 71 -1.59 -2.91 -0.33
C ASP A 71 -1.98 -2.57 1.11
N PRO A 72 -3.26 -2.67 1.50
CA PRO A 72 -3.70 -2.42 2.87
C PRO A 72 -3.32 -3.54 3.84
N VAL A 73 -2.84 -4.70 3.36
CA VAL A 73 -2.71 -5.94 4.15
C VAL A 73 -1.26 -6.25 4.51
N TYR A 74 -0.42 -6.49 3.52
CA TYR A 74 0.93 -7.07 3.74
C TYR A 74 1.98 -6.01 4.00
N LYS A 75 2.11 -5.01 3.16
CA LYS A 75 3.07 -3.88 3.29
C LYS A 75 4.50 -4.36 3.51
N GLN A 76 4.91 -5.34 2.72
CA GLN A 76 6.24 -5.91 2.76
C GLN A 76 7.04 -5.54 1.50
N ALA A 77 8.35 -5.38 1.64
CA ALA A 77 9.22 -5.03 0.51
C ALA A 77 9.08 -6.01 -0.66
N ILE A 78 8.95 -7.32 -0.36
CA ILE A 78 8.81 -8.34 -1.40
C ILE A 78 7.45 -8.28 -2.11
N THR A 79 6.36 -7.99 -1.40
CA THR A 79 5.04 -7.81 -2.01
C THR A 79 5.02 -6.55 -2.86
N ALA A 80 5.60 -5.46 -2.36
CA ALA A 80 5.72 -4.21 -3.11
C ALA A 80 6.53 -4.38 -4.40
N ALA A 81 7.64 -5.12 -4.36
CA ALA A 81 8.45 -5.45 -5.54
C ALA A 81 7.65 -6.29 -6.55
N GLY A 82 6.92 -7.30 -6.09
CA GLY A 82 6.04 -8.12 -6.94
C GLY A 82 4.94 -7.29 -7.60
N MET A 83 4.26 -6.44 -6.85
CA MET A 83 3.26 -5.52 -7.40
C MET A 83 3.88 -4.54 -8.41
N GLY A 84 5.09 -4.04 -8.16
CA GLY A 84 5.81 -3.18 -9.10
C GLY A 84 6.10 -3.88 -10.43
N CYS A 85 6.48 -5.15 -10.40
CA CYS A 85 6.65 -5.97 -11.60
C CYS A 85 5.32 -6.13 -12.36
N MET A 86 4.22 -6.41 -11.65
CA MET A 86 2.88 -6.48 -12.25
C MET A 86 2.50 -5.16 -12.92
N ALA A 87 2.71 -4.03 -12.26
CA ALA A 87 2.38 -2.71 -12.80
C ALA A 87 3.18 -2.38 -14.06
N ALA A 88 4.45 -2.79 -14.12
CA ALA A 88 5.28 -2.60 -15.30
C ALA A 88 4.73 -3.40 -16.51
N ILE A 89 4.34 -4.66 -16.28
CA ILE A 89 3.75 -5.52 -17.31
C ILE A 89 2.39 -4.96 -17.77
N ASP A 90 1.55 -4.54 -16.83
CA ASP A 90 0.23 -3.96 -17.13
C ASP A 90 0.37 -2.67 -17.95
N THR A 91 1.36 -1.83 -17.60
CA THR A 91 1.69 -0.61 -18.35
C THR A 91 2.15 -0.92 -19.78
N GLU A 92 3.04 -1.91 -19.94
CA GLU A 92 3.50 -2.32 -21.28
C GLU A 92 2.34 -2.79 -22.15
N ARG A 93 1.46 -3.65 -21.62
CA ARG A 93 0.27 -4.16 -22.32
C ARG A 93 -0.68 -3.02 -22.70
N TYR A 94 -0.91 -2.08 -21.80
CA TYR A 94 -1.74 -0.91 -22.05
C TYR A 94 -1.19 -0.07 -23.21
N LEU A 95 0.11 0.19 -23.24
CA LEU A 95 0.76 0.94 -24.31
C LEU A 95 0.73 0.20 -25.66
N GLN A 96 0.70 -1.13 -25.64
CA GLN A 96 0.54 -1.96 -26.84
C GLN A 96 -0.92 -2.10 -27.31
N GLY A 97 -1.88 -1.46 -26.63
CA GLY A 97 -3.30 -1.56 -26.92
C GLY A 97 -3.94 -2.89 -26.52
N GLN A 98 -3.26 -3.70 -25.71
CA GLN A 98 -3.78 -4.95 -25.16
C GLN A 98 -4.54 -4.60 -23.86
N THR A 99 -5.87 -4.53 -23.92
CA THR A 99 -6.68 -4.40 -22.73
C THR A 99 -6.60 -5.67 -21.89
N HIS A 100 -6.53 -5.52 -20.58
CA HIS A 100 -6.56 -6.65 -19.64
C HIS A 100 -7.95 -7.28 -19.70
N GLU A 101 -8.12 -8.35 -20.48
CA GLU A 101 -9.30 -9.20 -20.35
C GLU A 101 -9.21 -9.95 -19.02
N PRO A 102 -10.26 -9.92 -18.17
CA PRO A 102 -10.27 -10.71 -16.96
C PRO A 102 -10.14 -12.19 -17.34
N ALA A 103 -9.16 -12.87 -16.75
CA ALA A 103 -9.01 -14.31 -16.90
C ALA A 103 -10.32 -15.00 -16.45
N GLY A 104 -11.16 -15.43 -17.39
CA GLY A 104 -12.40 -16.12 -17.04
C GLY A 104 -13.51 -16.19 -18.08
N SER A 105 -13.34 -15.76 -19.32
CA SER A 105 -14.28 -16.15 -20.37
C SER A 105 -13.77 -17.41 -21.08
N GLY A 106 -13.78 -18.54 -20.35
CA GLY A 106 -13.54 -19.86 -20.92
C GLY A 106 -14.57 -20.14 -22.02
N HIS A 107 -14.11 -20.25 -23.24
CA HIS A 107 -14.86 -20.86 -24.30
C HIS A 107 -15.27 -22.27 -23.89
N HIS A 108 -16.53 -22.48 -23.54
CA HIS A 108 -17.16 -23.78 -23.73
C HIS A 108 -17.30 -24.00 -25.24
N ALA A 109 -16.31 -24.63 -25.83
CA ALA A 109 -16.50 -25.28 -27.11
C ALA A 109 -17.36 -26.52 -26.86
N SER A 110 -18.59 -26.48 -27.36
CA SER A 110 -19.44 -27.66 -27.50
C SER A 110 -18.79 -28.63 -28.52
N CYS A 111 -18.62 -29.86 -28.08
CA CYS A 111 -18.70 -31.05 -28.97
C CYS A 111 -19.89 -31.88 -28.52
#